data_638a73d50a216e81e69be60a515e48ff
#
_entry.id   638a73d50a216e81e69be60a515e48ff
#
_cell.length_a   1.000
_cell.length_b   1.000
_cell.length_c   1.000
_cell.angle_alpha   90.00
_cell.angle_beta   90.00
_cell.angle_gamma   90.00
#
_symmetry.space_group_name_H-M   'P 1'
#
loop_
_entity.id
_entity.type
_entity.pdbx_description
1 polymer ?
#
loop_
_entity_poly.entity_id
_entity_poly.type
_entity_poly.pdbx_seq_one_letter_code
_entity_poly.pdbx_strand_id
1 'polypeptide(L)'
;MTPADYRLIAAAIIGIALSIALIIKGRLHPFVGLLCGAFTVGLLAGLPMEETAKAVEKGAGAILGGTGLVVALGLGLGAMLQLSDGAGGLARSALRLSGARGAPWASLFTAIIIGLPLFFETGLVLLLPIVASAAAALPAGQNGDTAKLRLMLPALSGLSVVHALVPPHPGPLLAVNALGANLGLTLLYGLIVGIPTAIIAGPLLARFTAPGVTLSPPLLDPVRA
;
A
#
# COMPACT_ATOMS: atom_id res chain seq x y z
N MET A 1 -16.73 -11.64 30.81
CA MET A 1 -15.88 -12.53 30.01
C MET A 1 -15.86 -13.91 30.65
N THR A 2 -16.21 -14.90 29.91
CA THR A 2 -16.21 -16.31 30.33
C THR A 2 -14.82 -16.94 30.11
N PRO A 3 -14.50 -18.08 30.75
CA PRO A 3 -13.24 -18.80 30.47
C PRO A 3 -13.08 -19.15 28.98
N ALA A 4 -14.18 -19.35 28.24
CA ALA A 4 -14.16 -19.58 26.82
C ALA A 4 -13.68 -18.32 26.03
N ASP A 5 -14.08 -17.13 26.46
CA ASP A 5 -13.66 -15.88 25.81
C ASP A 5 -12.15 -15.66 25.94
N TYR A 6 -11.58 -15.96 27.12
CA TYR A 6 -10.14 -15.88 27.33
C TYR A 6 -9.37 -16.87 26.46
N ARG A 7 -9.91 -18.08 26.27
CA ARG A 7 -9.30 -19.09 25.39
C ARG A 7 -9.29 -18.63 23.95
N LEU A 8 -10.39 -18.03 23.46
CA LEU A 8 -10.48 -17.53 22.10
C LEU A 8 -9.52 -16.37 21.83
N ILE A 9 -9.42 -15.44 22.80
CA ILE A 9 -8.46 -14.32 22.71
C ILE A 9 -7.02 -14.84 22.71
N ALA A 10 -6.70 -15.76 23.61
CA ALA A 10 -5.36 -16.37 23.68
C ALA A 10 -5.03 -17.13 22.37
N ALA A 11 -5.97 -17.90 21.84
CA ALA A 11 -5.82 -18.59 20.56
C ALA A 11 -5.52 -17.62 19.40
N ALA A 12 -6.25 -16.51 19.33
CA ALA A 12 -6.04 -15.48 18.31
C ALA A 12 -4.64 -14.84 18.44
N ILE A 13 -4.24 -14.45 19.67
CA ILE A 13 -2.92 -13.83 19.91
C ILE A 13 -1.79 -14.82 19.55
N ILE A 14 -1.90 -16.08 19.97
CA ILE A 14 -0.89 -17.11 19.68
C ILE A 14 -0.80 -17.38 18.18
N GLY A 15 -1.93 -17.51 17.49
CA GLY A 15 -1.95 -17.75 16.04
C GLY A 15 -1.34 -16.60 15.24
N ILE A 16 -1.64 -15.35 15.61
CA ILE A 16 -1.04 -14.16 14.99
C ILE A 16 0.48 -14.11 15.28
N ALA A 17 0.88 -14.31 16.52
CA ALA A 17 2.30 -14.31 16.90
C ALA A 17 3.08 -15.42 16.17
N LEU A 18 2.49 -16.60 16.03
CA LEU A 18 3.07 -17.71 15.27
C LEU A 18 3.21 -17.35 13.80
N SER A 19 2.17 -16.79 13.17
CA SER A 19 2.24 -16.33 11.76
C SER A 19 3.42 -15.38 11.55
N ILE A 20 3.54 -14.37 12.41
CA ILE A 20 4.62 -13.38 12.35
C ILE A 20 6.00 -14.06 12.55
N ALA A 21 6.13 -14.96 13.53
CA ALA A 21 7.36 -15.67 13.78
C ALA A 21 7.78 -16.56 12.59
N LEU A 22 6.83 -17.26 11.98
CA LEU A 22 7.08 -18.11 10.81
C LEU A 22 7.50 -17.29 9.58
N ILE A 23 6.90 -16.13 9.38
CA ILE A 23 7.25 -15.24 8.26
C ILE A 23 8.62 -14.59 8.49
N ILE A 24 8.86 -14.01 9.67
CA ILE A 24 10.07 -13.22 9.94
C ILE A 24 11.26 -14.11 10.25
N LYS A 25 11.14 -15.02 11.24
CA LYS A 25 12.24 -15.91 11.67
C LYS A 25 12.33 -17.17 10.83
N GLY A 26 11.19 -17.78 10.52
CA GLY A 26 11.12 -18.99 9.69
C GLY A 26 11.33 -18.74 8.22
N ARG A 27 11.29 -17.46 7.77
CA ARG A 27 11.40 -17.05 6.35
C ARG A 27 10.44 -17.81 5.43
N LEU A 28 9.30 -18.22 5.96
CA LEU A 28 8.27 -18.87 5.18
C LEU A 28 7.54 -17.82 4.32
N HIS A 29 7.01 -18.29 3.20
CA HIS A 29 6.14 -17.44 2.38
C HIS A 29 4.96 -16.94 3.24
N PRO A 30 4.58 -15.64 3.18
CA PRO A 30 3.53 -15.05 4.01
C PRO A 30 2.22 -15.83 3.99
N PHE A 31 1.79 -16.32 2.82
CA PHE A 31 0.59 -17.14 2.67
C PHE A 31 0.65 -18.40 3.55
N VAL A 32 1.78 -19.10 3.55
CA VAL A 32 1.96 -20.32 4.36
C VAL A 32 1.98 -19.99 5.84
N GLY A 33 2.69 -18.94 6.25
CA GLY A 33 2.74 -18.49 7.63
C GLY A 33 1.37 -18.10 8.17
N LEU A 34 0.57 -17.36 7.39
CA LEU A 34 -0.79 -16.99 7.75
C LEU A 34 -1.73 -18.20 7.82
N LEU A 35 -1.59 -19.13 6.89
CA LEU A 35 -2.38 -20.38 6.90
C LEU A 35 -2.09 -21.21 8.15
N CYS A 36 -0.81 -21.39 8.51
CA CYS A 36 -0.43 -22.08 9.74
C CYS A 36 -1.00 -21.40 10.99
N GLY A 37 -0.97 -20.06 11.03
CA GLY A 37 -1.57 -19.31 12.12
C GLY A 37 -3.09 -19.50 12.21
N ALA A 38 -3.80 -19.46 11.08
CA ALA A 38 -5.24 -19.69 11.05
C ALA A 38 -5.62 -21.08 11.56
N PHE A 39 -4.91 -22.13 11.16
CA PHE A 39 -5.10 -23.46 11.69
C PHE A 39 -4.80 -23.53 13.20
N THR A 40 -3.74 -22.86 13.65
CA THR A 40 -3.41 -22.81 15.07
C THR A 40 -4.51 -22.14 15.88
N VAL A 41 -5.10 -21.06 15.41
CA VAL A 41 -6.25 -20.41 16.06
C VAL A 41 -7.41 -21.39 16.21
N GLY A 42 -7.80 -22.07 15.14
CA GLY A 42 -8.92 -23.02 15.18
C GLY A 42 -8.71 -24.17 16.19
N LEU A 43 -7.52 -24.77 16.15
CA LEU A 43 -7.18 -25.88 17.07
C LEU A 43 -7.11 -25.43 18.54
N LEU A 44 -6.48 -24.31 18.83
CA LEU A 44 -6.42 -23.75 20.19
C LEU A 44 -7.78 -23.25 20.69
N ALA A 45 -8.65 -22.80 19.77
CA ALA A 45 -10.05 -22.50 20.08
C ALA A 45 -10.86 -23.74 20.44
N GLY A 46 -10.31 -24.95 20.20
CA GLY A 46 -10.92 -26.24 20.54
C GLY A 46 -11.77 -26.83 19.41
N LEU A 47 -11.60 -26.34 18.19
CA LEU A 47 -12.25 -26.95 17.02
C LEU A 47 -11.47 -28.19 16.59
N PRO A 48 -12.16 -29.27 16.18
CA PRO A 48 -11.57 -30.40 15.48
C PRO A 48 -10.86 -29.93 14.19
N MET A 49 -9.89 -30.71 13.71
CA MET A 49 -9.12 -30.37 12.51
C MET A 49 -10.03 -30.16 11.28
N GLU A 50 -11.04 -31.01 11.13
CA GLU A 50 -11.99 -30.90 10.01
C GLU A 50 -12.80 -29.60 10.05
N GLU A 51 -13.30 -29.21 11.22
CA GLU A 51 -14.04 -27.96 11.39
C GLU A 51 -13.14 -26.75 11.24
N THR A 52 -11.90 -26.84 11.71
CA THR A 52 -10.87 -25.81 11.49
C THR A 52 -10.59 -25.62 10.00
N ALA A 53 -10.42 -26.71 9.24
CA ALA A 53 -10.22 -26.65 7.80
C ALA A 53 -11.42 -26.02 7.08
N LYS A 54 -12.66 -26.43 7.41
CA LYS A 54 -13.87 -25.84 6.87
C LYS A 54 -14.01 -24.34 7.20
N ALA A 55 -13.60 -23.92 8.40
CA ALA A 55 -13.64 -22.52 8.80
C ALA A 55 -12.62 -21.69 8.00
N VAL A 56 -11.41 -22.21 7.78
CA VAL A 56 -10.38 -21.57 6.95
C VAL A 56 -10.82 -21.47 5.49
N GLU A 57 -11.35 -22.56 4.92
CA GLU A 57 -11.90 -22.60 3.57
C GLU A 57 -13.04 -21.59 3.38
N LYS A 58 -14.00 -21.56 4.30
CA LYS A 58 -15.12 -20.63 4.27
C LYS A 58 -14.65 -19.18 4.38
N GLY A 59 -13.69 -18.90 5.26
CA GLY A 59 -13.11 -17.55 5.43
C GLY A 59 -12.38 -17.08 4.18
N ALA A 60 -11.52 -17.91 3.61
CA ALA A 60 -10.81 -17.62 2.37
C ALA A 60 -11.79 -17.45 1.19
N GLY A 61 -12.77 -18.35 1.07
CA GLY A 61 -13.79 -18.30 0.04
C GLY A 61 -14.66 -17.04 0.11
N ALA A 62 -15.04 -16.61 1.31
CA ALA A 62 -15.81 -15.37 1.52
C ALA A 62 -15.03 -14.12 1.08
N ILE A 63 -13.75 -14.05 1.43
CA ILE A 63 -12.89 -12.94 1.01
C ILE A 63 -12.69 -12.95 -0.51
N LEU A 64 -12.32 -14.08 -1.08
CA LEU A 64 -12.12 -14.21 -2.52
C LEU A 64 -13.40 -13.92 -3.31
N GLY A 65 -14.55 -14.43 -2.85
CA GLY A 65 -15.84 -14.17 -3.49
C GLY A 65 -16.27 -12.71 -3.42
N GLY A 66 -16.02 -12.03 -2.29
CA GLY A 66 -16.42 -10.64 -2.09
C GLY A 66 -15.47 -9.61 -2.72
N THR A 67 -14.18 -9.90 -2.79
CA THR A 67 -13.16 -8.92 -3.22
C THR A 67 -12.30 -9.40 -4.39
N GLY A 68 -12.19 -10.71 -4.60
CA GLY A 68 -11.21 -11.29 -5.51
C GLY A 68 -11.35 -10.80 -6.96
N LEU A 69 -12.58 -10.71 -7.48
CA LEU A 69 -12.81 -10.24 -8.85
C LEU A 69 -12.41 -8.77 -9.01
N VAL A 70 -12.77 -7.91 -8.06
CA VAL A 70 -12.43 -6.48 -8.11
C VAL A 70 -10.92 -6.29 -8.04
N VAL A 71 -10.25 -7.02 -7.14
CA VAL A 71 -8.79 -7.01 -7.03
C VAL A 71 -8.13 -7.53 -8.30
N ALA A 72 -8.61 -8.64 -8.88
CA ALA A 72 -8.07 -9.20 -10.12
C ALA A 72 -8.21 -8.24 -11.31
N LEU A 73 -9.36 -7.58 -11.46
CA LEU A 73 -9.57 -6.58 -12.50
C LEU A 73 -8.72 -5.33 -12.29
N GLY A 74 -8.57 -4.88 -11.03
CA GLY A 74 -7.68 -3.78 -10.66
C GLY A 74 -6.21 -4.09 -10.98
N LEU A 75 -5.75 -5.29 -10.64
CA LEU A 75 -4.41 -5.78 -11.01
C LEU A 75 -4.22 -5.83 -12.53
N GLY A 76 -5.21 -6.34 -13.26
CA GLY A 76 -5.18 -6.39 -14.72
C GLY A 76 -5.05 -4.99 -15.33
N LEU A 77 -5.87 -4.04 -14.89
CA LEU A 77 -5.80 -2.65 -15.33
C LEU A 77 -4.45 -2.02 -14.98
N GLY A 78 -3.97 -2.26 -13.76
CA GLY A 78 -2.66 -1.78 -13.31
C GLY A 78 -1.52 -2.34 -14.16
N ALA A 79 -1.53 -3.64 -14.47
CA ALA A 79 -0.56 -4.27 -15.35
C ALA A 79 -0.60 -3.69 -16.77
N MET A 80 -1.78 -3.46 -17.34
CA MET A 80 -1.93 -2.81 -18.65
C MET A 80 -1.35 -1.39 -18.66
N LEU A 81 -1.61 -0.60 -17.61
CA LEU A 81 -1.07 0.75 -17.46
C LEU A 81 0.46 0.75 -17.35
N GLN A 82 1.03 -0.26 -16.68
CA GLN A 82 2.46 -0.43 -16.54
C GLN A 82 3.12 -0.88 -17.86
N LEU A 83 2.57 -1.90 -18.51
CA LEU A 83 3.09 -2.45 -19.77
C LEU A 83 3.00 -1.45 -20.93
N SER A 84 1.98 -0.60 -20.95
CA SER A 84 1.84 0.46 -21.94
C SER A 84 2.68 1.70 -21.68
N ASP A 85 3.44 1.74 -20.57
CA ASP A 85 4.11 2.96 -20.05
C ASP A 85 3.16 4.15 -19.82
N GLY A 86 1.85 3.90 -19.79
CA GLY A 86 0.85 4.95 -19.62
C GLY A 86 0.99 5.68 -18.27
N ALA A 87 1.23 4.94 -17.20
CA ALA A 87 1.48 5.53 -15.87
C ALA A 87 2.79 6.32 -15.83
N GLY A 88 3.86 5.79 -16.43
CA GLY A 88 5.15 6.48 -16.54
C GLY A 88 5.07 7.73 -17.40
N GLY A 89 4.38 7.65 -18.54
CA GLY A 89 4.13 8.79 -19.43
C GLY A 89 3.36 9.91 -18.74
N LEU A 90 2.31 9.57 -17.98
CA LEU A 90 1.54 10.52 -17.19
C LEU A 90 2.41 11.22 -16.14
N ALA A 91 3.19 10.46 -15.38
CA ALA A 91 4.07 10.99 -14.35
C ALA A 91 5.12 11.95 -14.91
N ARG A 92 5.81 11.54 -15.97
CA ARG A 92 6.82 12.38 -16.64
C ARG A 92 6.20 13.66 -17.19
N SER A 93 5.03 13.58 -17.83
CA SER A 93 4.34 14.72 -18.41
C SER A 93 3.88 15.71 -17.34
N ALA A 94 3.25 15.21 -16.26
CA ALA A 94 2.81 16.05 -15.15
C ALA A 94 3.98 16.79 -14.48
N LEU A 95 5.08 16.10 -14.20
CA LEU A 95 6.27 16.69 -13.60
C LEU A 95 6.95 17.71 -14.52
N ARG A 96 7.01 17.44 -15.84
CA ARG A 96 7.57 18.38 -16.83
C ARG A 96 6.76 19.66 -16.93
N LEU A 97 5.43 19.55 -16.98
CA LEU A 97 4.53 20.69 -17.14
C LEU A 97 4.41 21.56 -15.91
N SER A 98 4.60 20.99 -14.72
CA SER A 98 4.42 21.69 -13.44
C SER A 98 5.55 22.65 -13.08
N GLY A 99 6.73 22.49 -13.67
CA GLY A 99 7.93 23.21 -13.30
C GLY A 99 8.38 22.94 -11.86
N ALA A 100 9.50 23.54 -11.44
CA ALA A 100 10.12 23.27 -10.15
C ALA A 100 9.22 23.57 -8.94
N ARG A 101 8.43 24.62 -8.99
CA ARG A 101 7.52 25.01 -7.90
C ARG A 101 6.28 24.12 -7.80
N GLY A 102 5.77 23.64 -8.92
CA GLY A 102 4.60 22.78 -9.01
C GLY A 102 4.91 21.29 -8.86
N ALA A 103 6.19 20.90 -9.00
CA ALA A 103 6.61 19.51 -9.03
C ALA A 103 6.14 18.66 -7.80
N PRO A 104 6.18 19.15 -6.54
CA PRO A 104 5.66 18.40 -5.40
C PRO A 104 4.17 18.11 -5.50
N TRP A 105 3.39 19.05 -6.01
CA TRP A 105 1.95 18.89 -6.23
C TRP A 105 1.66 17.93 -7.38
N ALA A 106 2.39 18.06 -8.47
CA ALA A 106 2.31 17.14 -9.60
C ALA A 106 2.65 15.72 -9.17
N SER A 107 3.68 15.55 -8.35
CA SER A 107 4.07 14.26 -7.78
C SER A 107 2.93 13.66 -6.94
N LEU A 108 2.31 14.44 -6.06
CA LEU A 108 1.17 14.02 -5.26
C LEU A 108 -0.02 13.57 -6.10
N PHE A 109 -0.51 14.46 -6.99
CA PHE A 109 -1.73 14.17 -7.76
C PHE A 109 -1.52 13.05 -8.77
N THR A 110 -0.33 12.96 -9.36
CA THR A 110 0.03 11.83 -10.22
C THR A 110 0.02 10.53 -9.43
N ALA A 111 0.58 10.52 -8.21
CA ALA A 111 0.57 9.36 -7.34
C ALA A 111 -0.85 8.95 -6.93
N ILE A 112 -1.74 9.90 -6.65
CA ILE A 112 -3.16 9.62 -6.37
C ILE A 112 -3.82 8.98 -7.60
N ILE A 113 -3.68 9.59 -8.78
CA ILE A 113 -4.33 9.09 -10.01
C ILE A 113 -3.82 7.71 -10.40
N ILE A 114 -2.51 7.52 -10.38
CA ILE A 114 -1.88 6.25 -10.72
C ILE A 114 -2.15 5.20 -9.62
N GLY A 115 -2.18 5.62 -8.36
CA GLY A 115 -2.46 4.76 -7.23
C GLY A 115 -3.87 4.19 -7.19
N LEU A 116 -4.86 4.83 -7.83
CA LEU A 116 -6.23 4.30 -7.87
C LEU A 116 -6.32 2.89 -8.49
N PRO A 117 -5.75 2.63 -9.68
CA PRO A 117 -5.74 1.30 -10.29
C PRO A 117 -4.53 0.43 -9.89
N LEU A 118 -3.46 1.01 -9.35
CA LEU A 118 -2.21 0.29 -9.04
C LEU A 118 -2.09 0.04 -7.55
N PHE A 119 -1.59 -1.15 -7.18
CA PHE A 119 -1.19 -1.40 -5.81
C PHE A 119 -0.04 -0.50 -5.39
N PHE A 120 0.03 -0.21 -4.09
CA PHE A 120 1.06 0.65 -3.51
C PHE A 120 2.48 0.27 -3.96
N GLU A 121 2.82 -1.00 -3.88
CA GLU A 121 4.15 -1.53 -4.21
C GLU A 121 4.49 -1.30 -5.68
N THR A 122 3.54 -1.56 -6.56
CA THR A 122 3.70 -1.36 -8.01
C THR A 122 3.84 0.12 -8.35
N GLY A 123 2.99 0.97 -7.74
CA GLY A 123 3.06 2.42 -7.87
C GLY A 123 4.39 2.96 -7.35
N LEU A 124 4.88 2.44 -6.24
CA LEU A 124 6.16 2.80 -5.65
C LEU A 124 7.34 2.52 -6.60
N VAL A 125 7.44 1.28 -7.07
CA VAL A 125 8.52 0.85 -7.99
C VAL A 125 8.50 1.67 -9.28
N LEU A 126 7.31 2.03 -9.77
CA LEU A 126 7.16 2.83 -10.98
C LEU A 126 7.50 4.31 -10.76
N LEU A 127 6.93 4.93 -9.71
CA LEU A 127 7.00 6.38 -9.53
C LEU A 127 8.32 6.86 -8.92
N LEU A 128 8.93 6.11 -8.00
CA LEU A 128 10.13 6.58 -7.32
C LEU A 128 11.29 6.88 -8.28
N PRO A 129 11.63 6.04 -9.26
CA PRO A 129 12.68 6.37 -10.23
C PRO A 129 12.35 7.61 -11.07
N ILE A 130 11.08 7.78 -11.48
CA ILE A 130 10.64 8.93 -12.28
C ILE A 130 10.75 10.21 -11.47
N VAL A 131 10.28 10.19 -10.22
CA VAL A 131 10.34 11.32 -9.30
C VAL A 131 11.79 11.67 -8.94
N ALA A 132 12.63 10.67 -8.70
CA ALA A 132 14.06 10.88 -8.44
C ALA A 132 14.78 11.51 -9.63
N SER A 133 14.49 11.04 -10.83
CA SER A 133 14.98 11.58 -12.10
C SER A 133 14.53 13.05 -12.32
N ALA A 134 13.26 13.34 -12.04
CA ALA A 134 12.72 14.68 -12.13
C ALA A 134 13.38 15.63 -11.11
N ALA A 135 13.64 15.18 -9.89
CA ALA A 135 14.36 15.94 -8.88
C ALA A 135 15.80 16.24 -9.29
N ALA A 136 16.47 15.28 -9.93
CA ALA A 136 17.83 15.46 -10.44
C ALA A 136 17.91 16.45 -11.62
N ALA A 137 16.84 16.55 -12.40
CA ALA A 137 16.74 17.48 -13.53
C ALA A 137 16.41 18.93 -13.14
N LEU A 138 16.16 19.21 -11.85
CA LEU A 138 15.93 20.58 -11.38
C LEU A 138 17.21 21.43 -11.50
N PRO A 139 17.08 22.77 -11.64
CA PRO A 139 18.24 23.66 -11.76
C PRO A 139 19.24 23.50 -10.61
N ALA A 140 20.50 23.80 -10.89
CA ALA A 140 21.55 23.79 -9.89
C ALA A 140 21.18 24.65 -8.67
N GLY A 141 21.37 24.09 -7.47
CA GLY A 141 20.94 24.70 -6.21
C GLY A 141 19.50 24.36 -5.78
N GLN A 142 18.68 23.80 -6.68
CA GLN A 142 17.35 23.27 -6.37
C GLN A 142 17.26 21.74 -6.48
N ASN A 143 18.37 21.10 -6.86
CA ASN A 143 18.54 19.66 -6.94
C ASN A 143 19.17 19.12 -5.64
N GLY A 144 19.34 17.81 -5.56
CA GLY A 144 19.93 17.15 -4.39
C GLY A 144 18.89 16.48 -3.50
N ASP A 145 19.29 16.12 -2.29
CA ASP A 145 18.48 15.27 -1.41
C ASP A 145 17.20 15.95 -0.94
N THR A 146 17.26 17.24 -0.64
CA THR A 146 16.06 18.03 -0.29
C THR A 146 15.04 18.03 -1.43
N ALA A 147 15.50 18.18 -2.67
CA ALA A 147 14.61 18.14 -3.84
C ALA A 147 14.00 16.75 -4.04
N LYS A 148 14.81 15.71 -3.94
CA LYS A 148 14.32 14.31 -3.99
C LYS A 148 13.23 14.07 -2.96
N LEU A 149 13.47 14.42 -1.69
CA LEU A 149 12.51 14.26 -0.61
C LEU A 149 11.23 15.08 -0.84
N ARG A 150 11.35 16.33 -1.31
CA ARG A 150 10.20 17.18 -1.63
C ARG A 150 9.30 16.63 -2.75
N LEU A 151 9.81 15.76 -3.59
CA LEU A 151 9.04 15.09 -4.63
C LEU A 151 8.63 13.67 -4.21
N MET A 152 9.50 12.95 -3.52
CA MET A 152 9.24 11.55 -3.11
C MET A 152 8.19 11.45 -2.01
N LEU A 153 8.25 12.31 -0.99
CA LEU A 153 7.26 12.29 0.11
C LEU A 153 5.83 12.52 -0.36
N PRO A 154 5.54 13.51 -1.24
CA PRO A 154 4.22 13.63 -1.85
C PRO A 154 3.78 12.39 -2.65
N ALA A 155 4.67 11.80 -3.43
CA ALA A 155 4.35 10.57 -4.17
C ALA A 155 3.99 9.41 -3.22
N LEU A 156 4.81 9.19 -2.20
CA LEU A 156 4.57 8.17 -1.18
C LEU A 156 3.27 8.42 -0.43
N SER A 157 3.02 9.66 -0.03
CA SER A 157 1.80 10.04 0.68
C SER A 157 0.56 9.80 -0.18
N GLY A 158 0.58 10.19 -1.45
CA GLY A 158 -0.51 9.95 -2.39
C GLY A 158 -0.83 8.47 -2.57
N LEU A 159 0.19 7.65 -2.84
CA LEU A 159 0.04 6.21 -2.97
C LEU A 159 -0.48 5.56 -1.68
N SER A 160 0.11 5.92 -0.51
CA SER A 160 -0.27 5.34 0.78
C SER A 160 -1.71 5.64 1.16
N VAL A 161 -2.13 6.89 0.98
CA VAL A 161 -3.48 7.33 1.36
C VAL A 161 -4.54 6.67 0.48
N VAL A 162 -4.31 6.59 -0.82
CA VAL A 162 -5.24 5.91 -1.73
C VAL A 162 -5.31 4.42 -1.39
N HIS A 163 -4.17 3.78 -1.16
CA HIS A 163 -4.12 2.37 -0.79
C HIS A 163 -4.85 2.05 0.52
N ALA A 164 -4.75 2.95 1.51
CA ALA A 164 -5.33 2.73 2.82
C ALA A 164 -6.82 3.08 2.93
N LEU A 165 -7.30 4.08 2.18
CA LEU A 165 -8.63 4.67 2.38
C LEU A 165 -9.59 4.49 1.20
N VAL A 166 -9.07 4.22 -0.01
CA VAL A 166 -9.89 4.30 -1.22
C VAL A 166 -10.07 2.91 -1.87
N PRO A 167 -11.31 2.41 -2.01
CA PRO A 167 -11.56 1.26 -2.85
C PRO A 167 -11.11 1.56 -4.31
N PRO A 168 -10.69 0.56 -5.11
CA PRO A 168 -10.84 -0.88 -4.90
C PRO A 168 -9.67 -1.57 -4.18
N HIS A 169 -8.85 -0.86 -3.42
CA HIS A 169 -7.76 -1.50 -2.69
C HIS A 169 -8.26 -2.55 -1.69
N PRO A 170 -7.49 -3.63 -1.44
CA PRO A 170 -7.95 -4.78 -0.66
C PRO A 170 -8.40 -4.42 0.76
N GLY A 171 -7.68 -3.52 1.44
CA GLY A 171 -8.01 -3.12 2.82
C GLY A 171 -9.37 -2.44 2.93
N PRO A 172 -9.60 -1.31 2.24
CA PRO A 172 -10.91 -0.65 2.20
C PRO A 172 -12.03 -1.56 1.69
N LEU A 173 -11.75 -2.40 0.70
CA LEU A 173 -12.75 -3.30 0.13
C LEU A 173 -13.17 -4.37 1.14
N LEU A 174 -12.22 -4.90 1.90
CA LEU A 174 -12.51 -5.84 2.98
C LEU A 174 -13.36 -5.19 4.08
N ALA A 175 -13.05 -3.95 4.45
CA ALA A 175 -13.84 -3.19 5.43
C ALA A 175 -15.27 -2.93 4.93
N VAL A 176 -15.45 -2.55 3.67
CA VAL A 176 -16.77 -2.38 3.02
C VAL A 176 -17.59 -3.66 3.13
N ASN A 177 -17.01 -4.81 2.79
CA ASN A 177 -17.71 -6.09 2.87
C ASN A 177 -18.03 -6.49 4.31
N ALA A 178 -17.09 -6.33 5.24
CA ALA A 178 -17.26 -6.71 6.64
C ALA A 178 -18.33 -5.86 7.36
N LEU A 179 -18.43 -4.59 7.01
CA LEU A 179 -19.37 -3.64 7.62
C LEU A 179 -20.69 -3.52 6.85
N GLY A 180 -20.84 -4.16 5.71
CA GLY A 180 -21.99 -3.99 4.83
C GLY A 180 -22.14 -2.56 4.31
N ALA A 181 -21.03 -1.84 4.16
CA ALA A 181 -21.01 -0.44 3.74
C ALA A 181 -21.24 -0.28 2.23
N ASN A 182 -21.70 0.89 1.82
CA ASN A 182 -21.85 1.19 0.40
C ASN A 182 -20.49 1.53 -0.23
N LEU A 183 -20.10 0.77 -1.25
CA LEU A 183 -18.82 0.91 -1.95
C LEU A 183 -18.61 2.31 -2.53
N GLY A 184 -19.63 2.86 -3.21
CA GLY A 184 -19.54 4.19 -3.83
C GLY A 184 -19.39 5.31 -2.81
N LEU A 185 -20.12 5.25 -1.70
CA LEU A 185 -19.98 6.23 -0.60
C LEU A 185 -18.62 6.09 0.08
N THR A 186 -18.12 4.87 0.27
CA THR A 186 -16.79 4.64 0.84
C THR A 186 -15.69 5.22 -0.05
N LEU A 187 -15.81 5.05 -1.38
CA LEU A 187 -14.89 5.67 -2.33
C LEU A 187 -14.95 7.20 -2.23
N LEU A 188 -16.16 7.78 -2.24
CA LEU A 188 -16.34 9.23 -2.16
C LEU A 188 -15.74 9.80 -0.87
N TYR A 189 -16.08 9.24 0.29
CA TYR A 189 -15.54 9.69 1.58
C TYR A 189 -14.04 9.41 1.71
N GLY A 190 -13.57 8.28 1.17
CA GLY A 190 -12.15 7.96 1.10
C GLY A 190 -11.35 9.03 0.34
N LEU A 191 -11.89 9.55 -0.77
CA LEU A 191 -11.27 10.65 -1.51
C LEU A 191 -11.38 11.99 -0.76
N ILE A 192 -12.55 12.30 -0.17
CA ILE A 192 -12.77 13.54 0.60
C ILE A 192 -11.80 13.65 1.78
N VAL A 193 -11.55 12.55 2.49
CA VAL A 193 -10.62 12.51 3.62
C VAL A 193 -9.19 12.30 3.13
N GLY A 194 -9.00 11.44 2.12
CA GLY A 194 -7.70 11.05 1.63
C GLY A 194 -6.92 12.18 0.97
N ILE A 195 -7.58 12.97 0.11
CA ILE A 195 -6.90 14.07 -0.59
C ILE A 195 -6.31 15.11 0.39
N PRO A 196 -7.08 15.66 1.36
CA PRO A 196 -6.51 16.55 2.37
C PRO A 196 -5.40 15.90 3.21
N THR A 197 -5.58 14.64 3.59
CA THR A 197 -4.56 13.88 4.33
C THR A 197 -3.26 13.76 3.53
N ALA A 198 -3.36 13.42 2.25
CA ALA A 198 -2.21 13.30 1.37
C ALA A 198 -1.51 14.66 1.12
N ILE A 199 -2.27 15.75 1.06
CA ILE A 199 -1.72 17.11 0.95
C ILE A 199 -0.93 17.46 2.22
N ILE A 200 -1.48 17.21 3.39
CA ILE A 200 -0.82 17.52 4.67
C ILE A 200 0.42 16.65 4.85
N ALA A 201 0.30 15.35 4.69
CA ALA A 201 1.40 14.38 4.88
C ALA A 201 2.44 14.39 3.75
N GLY A 202 2.09 14.88 2.55
CA GLY A 202 2.95 14.97 1.39
C GLY A 202 3.63 16.35 1.26
N PRO A 203 3.13 17.21 0.37
CA PRO A 203 3.82 18.45 0.03
C PRO A 203 3.98 19.42 1.20
N LEU A 204 3.00 19.51 2.11
CA LEU A 204 3.08 20.39 3.26
C LEU A 204 4.14 19.89 4.26
N LEU A 205 4.08 18.63 4.66
CA LEU A 205 5.05 18.04 5.57
C LEU A 205 6.47 18.08 4.95
N ALA A 206 6.60 17.71 3.68
CA ALA A 206 7.87 17.71 2.97
C ALA A 206 8.54 19.10 2.94
N ARG A 207 7.77 20.18 2.95
CA ARG A 207 8.28 21.55 3.00
C ARG A 207 9.09 21.81 4.28
N PHE A 208 8.68 21.22 5.40
CA PHE A 208 9.30 21.42 6.70
C PHE A 208 10.34 20.34 7.03
N THR A 209 10.12 19.10 6.61
CA THR A 209 10.97 17.97 6.99
C THR A 209 12.12 17.68 6.01
N ALA A 210 11.95 18.00 4.72
CA ALA A 210 12.99 17.75 3.73
C ALA A 210 14.27 18.61 3.88
N PRO A 211 14.20 19.88 4.32
CA PRO A 211 15.42 20.66 4.54
C PRO A 211 16.30 20.05 5.65
N GLY A 212 17.58 19.89 5.37
CA GLY A 212 18.57 19.36 6.34
C GLY A 212 18.63 17.83 6.43
N VAL A 213 17.83 17.12 5.67
CA VAL A 213 17.95 15.66 5.57
C VAL A 213 18.87 15.30 4.41
N THR A 214 19.87 14.47 4.70
CA THR A 214 20.73 13.83 3.68
C THR A 214 20.30 12.39 3.49
N LEU A 215 20.13 11.98 2.23
CA LEU A 215 19.82 10.58 1.91
C LEU A 215 21.12 9.79 1.94
N SER A 216 21.13 8.69 2.68
CA SER A 216 22.22 7.73 2.59
C SER A 216 22.34 7.19 1.17
N PRO A 217 23.56 6.99 0.64
CA PRO A 217 23.73 6.33 -0.65
C PRO A 217 23.05 4.95 -0.62
N PRO A 218 22.52 4.48 -1.75
CA PRO A 218 21.88 3.16 -1.81
C PRO A 218 22.85 2.10 -1.31
N LEU A 219 22.39 1.24 -0.40
CA LEU A 219 23.18 0.14 0.19
C LEU A 219 23.62 -0.93 -0.82
N LEU A 220 23.09 -0.85 -2.04
CA LEU A 220 23.44 -1.75 -3.14
C LEU A 220 23.73 -0.91 -4.38
N ASP A 221 24.98 -0.85 -4.73
CA ASP A 221 25.43 -0.47 -6.08
C ASP A 221 25.40 -1.76 -6.90
N PRO A 222 24.39 -2.00 -7.76
CA PRO A 222 24.27 -3.27 -8.49
C PRO A 222 25.36 -3.48 -9.55
N VAL A 223 26.28 -2.53 -9.70
CA VAL A 223 27.36 -2.57 -10.68
C VAL A 223 28.68 -3.05 -10.08
N ARG A 224 28.75 -3.34 -8.76
CA ARG A 224 29.97 -3.80 -8.07
C ARG A 224 29.84 -5.17 -7.40
N ALA A 225 28.87 -5.99 -7.83
CA ALA A 225 28.79 -7.39 -7.41
C ALA A 225 29.04 -8.33 -8.59
#